data_e9c76c4558829334babf781361898148
#
_entry.id   e9c76c4558829334babf781361898148
#
_cell.length_a   1.000
_cell.length_b   1.000
_cell.length_c   1.000
_cell.angle_alpha   90.00
_cell.angle_beta   90.00
_cell.angle_gamma   90.00
#
_symmetry.space_group_name_H-M   'P 1'
#
loop_
_entity.id
_entity.type
_entity.pdbx_description
1 polymer ?
#
loop_
_entity_poly.entity_id
_entity_poly.type
_entity_poly.pdbx_seq_one_letter_code
_entity_poly.pdbx_strand_id
1 'polypeptide(L)'
;MAATLGELRTALVDTLSDALPQWNVYRLPPDAIDAPAIMLTGFEISPMTFAQRTDTVAVELTVAVSRRHVDKIDELDELLSPTGDASLWALFDDDATLGGVVGYCVVQSVGDYRQVMVNDVGFYAASVQLSVML
;
A
#
# COMPACT_ATOMS: atom_id res chain seq x y z
N MET A 1 18.35 -14.45 5.97
CA MET A 1 18.63 -13.75 4.72
C MET A 1 17.52 -12.75 4.44
N ALA A 2 17.87 -11.52 4.12
CA ALA A 2 16.87 -10.49 3.85
C ALA A 2 16.18 -10.75 2.51
N ALA A 3 14.90 -10.39 2.42
CA ALA A 3 14.16 -10.48 1.19
C ALA A 3 14.64 -9.43 0.18
N THR A 4 14.47 -9.72 -1.10
CA THR A 4 14.74 -8.75 -2.16
C THR A 4 13.53 -7.83 -2.34
N LEU A 5 13.72 -6.71 -3.06
CA LEU A 5 12.61 -5.83 -3.39
C LEU A 5 11.54 -6.54 -4.23
N GLY A 6 11.96 -7.45 -5.11
CA GLY A 6 11.02 -8.26 -5.90
C GLY A 6 10.17 -9.17 -5.03
N GLU A 7 10.79 -9.81 -4.04
CA GLU A 7 10.08 -10.66 -3.08
C GLU A 7 9.13 -9.83 -2.22
N LEU A 8 9.56 -8.65 -1.78
CA LEU A 8 8.72 -7.72 -1.03
C LEU A 8 7.50 -7.30 -1.86
N ARG A 9 7.71 -6.94 -3.10
CA ARG A 9 6.62 -6.53 -4.00
C ARG A 9 5.59 -7.66 -4.17
N THR A 10 6.06 -8.87 -4.42
CA THR A 10 5.19 -10.03 -4.55
C THR A 10 4.43 -10.32 -3.26
N ALA A 11 5.11 -10.26 -2.12
CA ALA A 11 4.48 -10.50 -0.82
C ALA A 11 3.41 -9.45 -0.51
N LEU A 12 3.67 -8.18 -0.80
CA LEU A 12 2.69 -7.10 -0.60
C LEU A 12 1.46 -7.31 -1.49
N VAL A 13 1.66 -7.61 -2.77
CA VAL A 13 0.55 -7.83 -3.69
C VAL A 13 -0.28 -9.03 -3.25
N ASP A 14 0.35 -10.13 -2.89
CA ASP A 14 -0.35 -11.34 -2.47
C ASP A 14 -1.14 -11.10 -1.17
N THR A 15 -0.52 -10.45 -0.19
CA THR A 15 -1.16 -10.15 1.09
C THR A 15 -2.37 -9.23 0.91
N LEU A 16 -2.21 -8.17 0.12
CA LEU A 16 -3.29 -7.22 -0.14
C LEU A 16 -4.42 -7.86 -0.96
N SER A 17 -4.08 -8.65 -1.97
CA SER A 17 -5.08 -9.32 -2.81
C SER A 17 -5.89 -10.33 -2.04
N ASP A 18 -5.26 -11.08 -1.15
CA ASP A 18 -5.95 -12.09 -0.35
C ASP A 18 -6.86 -11.48 0.70
N ALA A 19 -6.40 -10.38 1.34
CA ALA A 19 -7.16 -9.73 2.40
C ALA A 19 -8.25 -8.80 1.87
N LEU A 20 -8.04 -8.21 0.69
CA LEU A 20 -8.92 -7.21 0.11
C LEU A 20 -9.33 -7.61 -1.31
N PRO A 21 -10.17 -8.66 -1.45
CA PRO A 21 -10.50 -9.18 -2.78
C PRO A 21 -11.33 -8.23 -3.65
N GLN A 22 -11.97 -7.21 -3.04
CA GLN A 22 -12.72 -6.21 -3.78
C GLN A 22 -11.83 -5.15 -4.44
N TRP A 23 -10.54 -5.08 -4.03
CA TRP A 23 -9.60 -4.10 -4.52
C TRP A 23 -8.71 -4.72 -5.58
N ASN A 24 -8.48 -3.98 -6.66
CA ASN A 24 -7.53 -4.38 -7.69
C ASN A 24 -6.13 -3.94 -7.25
N VAL A 25 -5.25 -4.90 -7.02
CA VAL A 25 -3.90 -4.62 -6.52
C VAL A 25 -2.92 -4.72 -7.68
N TYR A 26 -2.18 -3.65 -7.92
CA TYR A 26 -1.22 -3.55 -9.02
C TYR A 26 0.21 -3.50 -8.49
N ARG A 27 1.08 -4.29 -9.08
CA ARG A 27 2.51 -4.30 -8.74
C ARG A 27 3.22 -3.03 -9.19
N LEU A 28 2.71 -2.41 -10.24
CA LEU A 28 3.22 -1.18 -10.83
C LEU A 28 2.03 -0.31 -11.20
N PRO A 29 2.18 1.02 -11.28
CA PRO A 29 1.10 1.86 -11.76
C PRO A 29 0.70 1.45 -13.17
N PRO A 30 -0.58 1.14 -13.41
CA PRO A 30 -1.04 0.77 -14.74
C PRO A 30 -1.29 2.00 -15.62
N ASP A 31 -1.35 1.80 -16.92
CA ASP A 31 -1.72 2.87 -17.86
C ASP A 31 -3.16 3.32 -17.67
N ALA A 32 -4.03 2.39 -17.32
CA ALA A 32 -5.43 2.67 -17.01
C ALA A 32 -5.77 2.03 -15.66
N ILE A 33 -6.41 2.80 -14.79
CA ILE A 33 -6.75 2.34 -13.44
C ILE A 33 -8.16 1.78 -13.45
N ASP A 34 -8.30 0.55 -12.98
CA ASP A 34 -9.58 -0.10 -12.76
C ASP A 34 -9.90 -0.01 -11.26
N ALA A 35 -10.65 1.01 -10.89
CA ALA A 35 -10.95 1.29 -9.48
C ALA A 35 -12.03 0.35 -8.92
N PRO A 36 -12.02 0.04 -7.61
CA PRO A 36 -11.06 0.51 -6.63
C PRO A 36 -9.70 -0.17 -6.76
N ALA A 37 -8.64 0.58 -6.58
CA ALA A 37 -7.29 0.10 -6.86
C ALA A 37 -6.31 0.44 -5.75
N ILE A 38 -5.36 -0.46 -5.53
CA ILE A 38 -4.19 -0.24 -4.68
C ILE A 38 -2.97 -0.47 -5.55
N MET A 39 -2.10 0.51 -5.64
CA MET A 39 -0.93 0.47 -6.52
C MET A 39 0.35 0.67 -5.73
N LEU A 40 1.36 -0.12 -6.02
CA LEU A 40 2.71 0.10 -5.50
C LEU A 40 3.37 1.17 -6.36
N THR A 41 3.55 2.37 -5.81
CA THR A 41 4.02 3.53 -6.56
C THR A 41 5.46 3.89 -6.29
N GLY A 42 6.05 3.39 -5.20
CA GLY A 42 7.46 3.69 -4.97
C GLY A 42 8.09 2.91 -3.85
N PHE A 43 9.41 2.75 -3.95
CA PHE A 43 10.27 2.22 -2.91
C PHE A 43 11.39 3.21 -2.68
N GLU A 44 11.71 3.44 -1.42
CA GLU A 44 12.86 4.25 -1.05
C GLU A 44 13.67 3.50 -0.01
N ILE A 45 14.93 3.26 -0.33
CA ILE A 45 15.87 2.62 0.58
C ILE A 45 16.76 3.71 1.16
N SER A 46 16.69 3.90 2.47
CA SER A 46 17.55 4.85 3.15
C SER A 46 18.89 4.18 3.44
N PRO A 47 20.00 4.73 2.93
CA PRO A 47 21.30 4.17 3.21
C PRO A 47 21.66 4.37 4.67
N MET A 48 22.35 3.38 5.18
CA MET A 48 22.77 3.39 6.56
C MET A 48 23.87 4.33 6.84
N THR A 49 23.80 4.95 7.98
CA THR A 49 24.91 5.72 8.50
C THR A 49 25.62 4.91 9.59
N PHE A 50 26.95 4.78 9.44
CA PHE A 50 27.82 4.21 10.44
C PHE A 50 27.59 2.71 10.74
N ALA A 51 27.66 2.31 11.97
CA ALA A 51 27.82 0.92 12.36
C ALA A 51 26.59 0.05 12.26
N GLN A 52 25.43 0.60 11.92
CA GLN A 52 24.21 -0.18 11.85
C GLN A 52 23.72 -0.34 10.42
N ARG A 53 23.52 -1.57 10.02
CA ARG A 53 22.81 -1.90 8.79
C ARG A 53 21.35 -2.06 9.09
N THR A 54 20.53 -1.24 8.48
CA THR A 54 19.10 -1.50 8.47
C THR A 54 18.68 -1.81 7.04
N ASP A 55 18.01 -2.90 6.88
CA ASP A 55 17.39 -3.24 5.60
C ASP A 55 15.96 -2.68 5.58
N THR A 56 15.82 -1.40 5.94
CA THR A 56 14.53 -0.73 6.02
C THR A 56 14.21 -0.05 4.71
N VAL A 57 13.03 -0.30 4.22
CA VAL A 57 12.50 0.26 2.96
C VAL A 57 11.24 1.04 3.26
N ALA A 58 11.15 2.25 2.74
CA ALA A 58 9.89 2.98 2.70
C ALA A 58 9.16 2.61 1.43
N VAL A 59 7.91 2.18 1.57
CA VAL A 59 7.08 1.77 0.45
C VAL A 59 5.90 2.72 0.35
N GLU A 60 5.66 3.24 -0.85
CA GLU A 60 4.48 4.07 -1.10
C GLU A 60 3.44 3.26 -1.84
N LEU A 61 2.23 3.24 -1.27
CA LEU A 61 1.05 2.72 -1.95
C LEU A 61 0.16 3.90 -2.31
N THR A 62 -0.41 3.88 -3.49
CA THR A 62 -1.47 4.80 -3.87
C THR A 62 -2.78 4.03 -3.94
N VAL A 63 -3.78 4.53 -3.23
CA VAL A 63 -5.10 3.92 -3.17
C VAL A 63 -6.06 4.86 -3.90
N ALA A 64 -6.83 4.33 -4.84
CA ALA A 64 -7.71 5.14 -5.67
C ALA A 64 -9.10 4.54 -5.79
N VAL A 65 -10.12 5.40 -5.73
CA VAL A 65 -11.52 5.04 -5.98
C VAL A 65 -12.10 5.97 -7.03
N SER A 66 -13.14 5.53 -7.72
CA SER A 66 -13.78 6.33 -8.74
C SER A 66 -14.56 7.49 -8.11
N ARG A 67 -14.45 8.69 -8.70
CA ARG A 67 -15.23 9.85 -8.28
C ARG A 67 -16.73 9.71 -8.52
N ARG A 68 -17.12 8.80 -9.41
CA ARG A 68 -18.53 8.62 -9.78
C ARG A 68 -19.34 7.85 -8.73
N HIS A 69 -18.67 7.18 -7.81
CA HIS A 69 -19.31 6.32 -6.81
C HIS A 69 -19.01 6.86 -5.43
N VAL A 70 -19.95 7.62 -4.86
CA VAL A 70 -19.80 8.25 -3.54
C VAL A 70 -19.60 7.21 -2.43
N ASP A 71 -20.27 6.06 -2.55
CA ASP A 71 -20.14 4.96 -1.61
C ASP A 71 -18.73 4.37 -1.58
N LYS A 72 -17.99 4.46 -2.67
CA LYS A 72 -16.60 4.00 -2.73
C LYS A 72 -15.65 4.88 -1.93
N ILE A 73 -15.99 6.15 -1.72
CA ILE A 73 -15.23 7.04 -0.86
C ILE A 73 -15.30 6.56 0.60
N ASP A 74 -16.46 6.08 1.04
CA ASP A 74 -16.60 5.50 2.37
C ASP A 74 -15.74 4.24 2.53
N GLU A 75 -15.64 3.41 1.50
CA GLU A 75 -14.75 2.25 1.50
C GLU A 75 -13.28 2.66 1.58
N LEU A 76 -12.90 3.73 0.89
CA LEU A 76 -11.55 4.28 0.97
C LEU A 76 -11.26 4.76 2.39
N ASP A 77 -12.18 5.49 3.00
CA ASP A 77 -12.03 5.99 4.36
C ASP A 77 -11.90 4.84 5.38
N GLU A 78 -12.67 3.77 5.22
CA GLU A 78 -12.55 2.58 6.06
C GLU A 78 -11.19 1.92 5.92
N LEU A 79 -10.69 1.81 4.68
CA LEU A 79 -9.39 1.20 4.40
C LEU A 79 -8.26 1.99 5.06
N LEU A 80 -8.37 3.31 5.07
CA LEU A 80 -7.31 4.21 5.57
C LEU A 80 -7.47 4.56 7.05
N SER A 81 -8.59 4.22 7.68
CA SER A 81 -8.80 4.46 9.10
C SER A 81 -7.90 3.58 9.95
N PRO A 82 -7.38 4.08 11.09
CA PRO A 82 -6.50 3.29 11.95
C PRO A 82 -7.19 2.13 12.66
N THR A 83 -8.51 2.10 12.65
CA THR A 83 -9.32 1.06 13.30
C THR A 83 -10.37 0.52 12.32
N GLY A 84 -10.86 -0.67 12.58
CA GLY A 84 -11.90 -1.31 11.78
C GLY A 84 -11.40 -2.55 11.06
N ASP A 85 -12.34 -3.40 10.63
CA ASP A 85 -12.02 -4.69 10.01
C ASP A 85 -11.42 -4.55 8.62
N ALA A 86 -11.74 -3.48 7.90
CA ALA A 86 -11.24 -3.23 6.55
C ALA A 86 -10.01 -2.32 6.52
N SER A 87 -9.41 -2.06 7.68
CA SER A 87 -8.29 -1.13 7.80
C SER A 87 -6.95 -1.75 7.36
N LEU A 88 -6.17 -1.00 6.59
CA LEU A 88 -4.80 -1.39 6.26
C LEU A 88 -3.92 -1.46 7.51
N TRP A 89 -4.15 -0.60 8.48
CA TRP A 89 -3.42 -0.63 9.75
C TRP A 89 -3.62 -1.96 10.47
N ALA A 90 -4.87 -2.42 10.54
CA ALA A 90 -5.20 -3.71 11.17
C ALA A 90 -4.64 -4.88 10.37
N LEU A 91 -4.69 -4.81 9.04
CA LEU A 91 -4.16 -5.85 8.18
C LEU A 91 -2.67 -6.09 8.43
N PHE A 92 -1.87 -5.03 8.47
CA PHE A 92 -0.45 -5.17 8.71
C PHE A 92 -0.09 -5.44 10.18
N ASP A 93 -0.97 -5.09 11.12
CA ASP A 93 -0.81 -5.53 12.51
C ASP A 93 -0.99 -7.05 12.64
N ASP A 94 -1.95 -7.62 11.91
CA ASP A 94 -2.22 -9.06 11.96
C ASP A 94 -1.16 -9.88 11.23
N ASP A 95 -0.61 -9.35 10.14
CA ASP A 95 0.39 -10.04 9.33
C ASP A 95 1.57 -9.12 9.05
N ALA A 96 2.25 -8.72 10.11
CA ALA A 96 3.36 -7.78 10.02
C ALA A 96 4.57 -8.33 9.25
N THR A 97 4.67 -9.64 9.13
CA THR A 97 5.79 -10.31 8.44
C THR A 97 5.47 -10.65 6.98
N LEU A 98 4.27 -10.35 6.50
CA LEU A 98 3.81 -10.70 5.16
C LEU A 98 4.00 -12.20 4.86
N GLY A 99 3.53 -13.03 5.77
CA GLY A 99 3.68 -14.48 5.65
C GLY A 99 5.10 -14.99 5.90
N GLY A 100 5.92 -14.22 6.61
CA GLY A 100 7.28 -14.59 6.94
C GLY A 100 8.34 -14.14 5.93
N VAL A 101 7.95 -13.32 4.95
CA VAL A 101 8.88 -12.84 3.91
C VAL A 101 9.76 -11.72 4.41
N VAL A 102 9.23 -10.86 5.29
CA VAL A 102 9.96 -9.69 5.81
C VAL A 102 10.02 -9.74 7.33
N GLY A 103 10.89 -8.91 7.91
CA GLY A 103 10.99 -8.80 9.36
C GLY A 103 9.79 -8.13 9.99
N TYR A 104 9.34 -7.02 9.42
CA TYR A 104 8.06 -6.40 9.74
C TYR A 104 7.62 -5.47 8.61
N CYS A 105 6.33 -5.19 8.57
CA CYS A 105 5.73 -4.19 7.69
C CYS A 105 4.64 -3.48 8.48
N VAL A 106 4.75 -2.16 8.61
CA VAL A 106 3.78 -1.35 9.35
C VAL A 106 3.40 -0.13 8.56
N VAL A 107 2.19 0.35 8.76
CA VAL A 107 1.76 1.63 8.18
C VAL A 107 2.42 2.75 8.97
N GLN A 108 3.16 3.59 8.28
CA GLN A 108 3.83 4.72 8.89
C GLN A 108 2.96 5.97 8.87
N SER A 109 2.32 6.24 7.76
CA SER A 109 1.43 7.40 7.60
C SER A 109 0.47 7.19 6.46
N VAL A 110 -0.64 7.90 6.53
CA VAL A 110 -1.65 7.98 5.48
C VAL A 110 -1.95 9.45 5.25
N GLY A 111 -2.02 9.85 4.01
CA GLY A 111 -2.32 11.24 3.72
C GLY A 111 -2.40 11.51 2.23
N ASP A 112 -2.23 12.77 1.88
CA ASP A 112 -2.20 13.22 0.50
C ASP A 112 -3.49 12.87 -0.26
N TYR A 113 -4.63 13.03 0.43
CA TYR A 113 -5.94 12.91 -0.21
C TYR A 113 -6.07 13.95 -1.31
N ARG A 114 -6.35 13.50 -2.52
CA ARG A 114 -6.47 14.41 -3.66
C ARG A 114 -7.32 13.79 -4.75
N GLN A 115 -7.81 14.66 -5.62
CA GLN A 115 -8.44 14.25 -6.86
C GLN A 115 -7.36 14.11 -7.94
N VAL A 116 -7.39 13.01 -8.66
CA VAL A 116 -6.40 12.71 -9.69
C VAL A 116 -7.14 12.38 -10.98
N MET A 117 -6.62 12.89 -12.09
CA MET A 117 -7.14 12.56 -13.43
C MET A 117 -6.14 11.63 -14.13
N VAL A 118 -6.62 10.50 -14.58
CA VAL A 118 -5.83 9.56 -15.38
C VAL A 118 -6.61 9.26 -16.66
N ASN A 119 -6.05 9.61 -17.79
CA ASN A 119 -6.71 9.44 -19.10
C ASN A 119 -8.14 10.01 -19.10
N ASP A 120 -8.30 11.23 -18.60
CA ASP A 120 -9.58 11.96 -18.50
C ASP A 120 -10.62 11.31 -17.58
N VAL A 121 -10.22 10.34 -16.77
CA VAL A 121 -11.07 9.74 -15.74
C VAL A 121 -10.66 10.26 -14.36
N GLY A 122 -11.64 10.73 -13.59
CA GLY A 122 -11.40 11.28 -12.26
C GLY A 122 -11.40 10.22 -11.18
N PHE A 123 -10.42 10.32 -10.27
CA PHE A 123 -10.29 9.44 -9.13
C PHE A 123 -10.07 10.24 -7.85
N TYR A 124 -10.51 9.68 -6.74
CA TYR A 124 -10.07 10.11 -5.40
C TYR A 124 -8.94 9.20 -4.99
N ALA A 125 -7.82 9.78 -4.61
CA ALA A 125 -6.62 9.01 -4.29
C ALA A 125 -6.01 9.46 -2.98
N ALA A 126 -5.31 8.55 -2.32
CA ALA A 126 -4.53 8.85 -1.11
C ALA A 126 -3.24 8.04 -1.16
N SER A 127 -2.22 8.53 -0.48
CA SER A 127 -0.94 7.84 -0.36
C SER A 127 -0.81 7.20 1.02
N VAL A 128 -0.33 5.97 1.03
CA VAL A 128 -0.04 5.23 2.26
C VAL A 128 1.46 4.95 2.28
N GLN A 129 2.11 5.36 3.36
CA GLN A 129 3.54 5.10 3.56
C GLN A 129 3.69 3.91 4.48
N LEU A 130 4.43 2.91 4.03
CA LEU A 130 4.77 1.73 4.82
C LEU A 130 6.24 1.77 5.18
N SER A 131 6.56 1.30 6.38
CA SER A 131 7.94 1.04 6.78
C SER A 131 8.12 -0.47 6.85
N VAL A 132 9.07 -0.98 6.09
CA VAL A 132 9.30 -2.42 5.96
C VAL A 132 10.75 -2.72 6.31
N MET A 133 10.95 -3.68 7.22
CA MET A 133 12.27 -4.24 7.49
C MET A 133 12.39 -5.56 6.74
N LEU A 134 13.32 -5.61 5.81
CA LEU A 134 13.55 -6.81 4.99
C LEU A 134 14.19 -7.97 5.76
#